data_921978083b09e670f0d49feaa27aae2f
#
_entry.id   921978083b09e670f0d49feaa27aae2f
#
_cell.length_a   1.000
_cell.length_b   1.000
_cell.length_c   1.000
_cell.angle_alpha   90.00
_cell.angle_beta   90.00
_cell.angle_gamma   90.00
#
_symmetry.space_group_name_H-M   'P 1'
#
loop_
_entity.id
_entity.type
_entity.pdbx_description
1 polymer ?
#
loop_
_entity_poly.entity_id
_entity_poly.type
_entity_poly.pdbx_seq_one_letter_code
_entity_poly.pdbx_strand_id
1 'polypeptide(L)'
;MSHNLLKGKRGIIFGALNDMSIAWKVAERAVEEGATITLSNTPIAVRMGQVDALAEKLNAQVIPADATSVEDLETVFAKSVEILGGKIDFVLHSIGMSPNVRKKRTYDDLDYGMLEKTLDISAISFHKMLQVAKKQLSLIHISEPT
;
A
#
# COMPACT_ATOMS: atom_id res chain seq x y z
N MET A 1 4.64 -22.00 9.34
CA MET A 1 6.01 -22.51 9.06
C MET A 1 6.66 -21.62 8.03
N SER A 2 7.81 -21.08 8.35
CA SER A 2 8.56 -20.19 7.46
C SER A 2 9.47 -20.97 6.52
N HIS A 3 9.54 -20.56 5.27
CA HIS A 3 10.47 -21.08 4.27
C HIS A 3 11.52 -20.05 3.88
N ASN A 4 11.51 -18.87 4.51
CA ASN A 4 12.41 -17.74 4.22
C ASN A 4 12.38 -17.28 2.77
N LEU A 5 11.23 -17.37 2.12
CA LEU A 5 11.05 -17.01 0.72
C LEU A 5 11.34 -15.54 0.43
N LEU A 6 11.12 -14.68 1.42
CA LEU A 6 11.29 -13.24 1.31
C LEU A 6 12.43 -12.70 2.17
N LYS A 7 13.37 -13.57 2.56
CA LYS A 7 14.51 -13.18 3.38
C LYS A 7 15.30 -12.04 2.72
N GLY A 8 15.47 -10.95 3.47
CA GLY A 8 16.19 -9.77 3.01
C GLY A 8 15.41 -8.90 2.02
N LYS A 9 14.15 -9.24 1.72
CA LYS A 9 13.30 -8.41 0.86
C LYS A 9 12.62 -7.30 1.65
N ARG A 10 12.42 -6.16 1.00
CA ARG A 10 11.81 -4.97 1.58
C ARG A 10 10.53 -4.65 0.83
N GLY A 11 9.44 -4.45 1.56
CA GLY A 11 8.14 -4.22 0.95
C GLY A 11 7.34 -3.11 1.58
N ILE A 12 6.38 -2.59 0.82
CA ILE A 12 5.37 -1.65 1.30
C ILE A 12 4.00 -2.30 1.14
N ILE A 13 3.23 -2.33 2.21
CA ILE A 13 1.89 -2.91 2.22
C ILE A 13 0.86 -1.81 2.37
N PHE A 14 0.05 -1.60 1.33
CA PHE A 14 -1.05 -0.65 1.35
C PHE A 14 -2.39 -1.36 1.57
N GLY A 15 -3.20 -0.82 2.46
CA GLY A 15 -4.60 -1.23 2.60
C GLY A 15 -4.92 -2.10 3.81
N ALA A 16 -3.96 -2.38 4.68
CA ALA A 16 -4.25 -3.06 5.94
C ALA A 16 -5.10 -2.16 6.84
N LEU A 17 -6.20 -2.69 7.36
CA LEU A 17 -7.14 -1.97 8.24
C LEU A 17 -7.35 -2.71 9.55
N ASN A 18 -7.70 -3.98 9.47
CA ASN A 18 -7.95 -4.87 10.61
C ASN A 18 -7.59 -6.32 10.20
N ASP A 19 -7.74 -7.25 11.13
CA ASP A 19 -7.40 -8.65 10.94
C ASP A 19 -8.24 -9.38 9.87
N MET A 20 -9.30 -8.77 9.38
CA MET A 20 -10.11 -9.27 8.26
C MET A 20 -9.59 -8.81 6.90
N SER A 21 -8.67 -7.85 6.86
CA SER A 21 -8.12 -7.35 5.58
C SER A 21 -7.15 -8.36 4.97
N ILE A 22 -7.22 -8.48 3.65
CA ILE A 22 -6.26 -9.27 2.86
C ILE A 22 -4.84 -8.75 3.09
N ALA A 23 -4.67 -7.42 3.04
CA ALA A 23 -3.36 -6.80 3.27
C ALA A 23 -2.75 -7.14 4.64
N TRP A 24 -3.59 -7.26 5.67
CA TRP A 24 -3.15 -7.68 7.00
C TRP A 24 -2.51 -9.07 6.97
N LYS A 25 -3.18 -10.03 6.36
CA LYS A 25 -2.68 -11.41 6.25
C LYS A 25 -1.44 -11.50 5.37
N VAL A 26 -1.38 -10.71 4.30
CA VAL A 26 -0.17 -10.64 3.47
C VAL A 26 1.00 -10.07 4.25
N ALA A 27 0.78 -9.00 5.03
CA ALA A 27 1.82 -8.42 5.87
C ALA A 27 2.37 -9.42 6.89
N GLU A 28 1.49 -10.12 7.62
CA GLU A 28 1.89 -11.17 8.56
C GLU A 28 2.72 -12.25 7.87
N ARG A 29 2.25 -12.73 6.74
CA ARG A 29 2.94 -13.80 6.00
C ARG A 29 4.27 -13.33 5.43
N ALA A 30 4.33 -12.12 4.89
CA ALA A 30 5.58 -11.57 4.34
C ALA A 30 6.68 -11.48 5.41
N VAL A 31 6.33 -10.97 6.60
CA VAL A 31 7.29 -10.90 7.72
C VAL A 31 7.69 -12.29 8.21
N GLU A 32 6.75 -13.22 8.31
CA GLU A 32 7.04 -14.62 8.64
C GLU A 32 8.04 -15.24 7.67
N GLU A 33 7.96 -14.88 6.39
CA GLU A 33 8.88 -15.35 5.34
C GLU A 33 10.19 -14.55 5.25
N GLY A 34 10.42 -13.64 6.18
CA GLY A 34 11.70 -12.95 6.33
C GLY A 34 11.78 -11.54 5.73
N ALA A 35 10.67 -10.99 5.25
CA ALA A 35 10.63 -9.63 4.74
C ALA A 35 10.66 -8.59 5.87
N THR A 36 11.17 -7.41 5.56
CA THR A 36 10.93 -6.20 6.35
C THR A 36 9.98 -5.31 5.58
N ILE A 37 9.03 -4.69 6.26
CA ILE A 37 7.95 -3.96 5.61
C ILE A 37 7.65 -2.63 6.30
N THR A 38 7.04 -1.73 5.54
CA THR A 38 6.27 -0.60 6.05
C THR A 38 4.80 -0.80 5.70
N LEU A 39 3.93 -0.18 6.48
CA LEU A 39 2.48 -0.22 6.31
C LEU A 39 1.97 1.16 5.94
N SER A 40 1.00 1.23 5.04
CA SER A 40 0.35 2.50 4.70
C SER A 40 -1.14 2.32 4.49
N ASN A 41 -1.88 3.32 4.92
CA ASN A 41 -3.31 3.48 4.66
C ASN A 41 -3.65 4.97 4.82
N THR A 42 -4.88 5.37 4.49
CA THR A 42 -5.30 6.75 4.67
C THR A 42 -5.20 7.17 6.15
N PRO A 43 -4.97 8.46 6.44
CA PRO A 43 -4.93 8.94 7.83
C PRO A 43 -6.18 8.59 8.64
N ILE A 44 -7.35 8.57 7.99
CA ILE A 44 -8.60 8.19 8.63
C ILE A 44 -8.59 6.69 8.98
N ALA A 45 -8.17 5.84 8.05
CA ALA A 45 -8.11 4.39 8.26
C ALA A 45 -7.10 4.03 9.36
N VAL A 46 -5.97 4.72 9.42
CA VAL A 46 -4.98 4.52 10.48
C VAL A 46 -5.57 4.85 11.85
N ARG A 47 -6.27 5.99 11.97
CA ARG A 47 -6.89 6.40 13.25
C ARG A 47 -8.05 5.51 13.69
N MET A 48 -8.82 4.98 12.75
CA MET A 48 -10.04 4.19 13.04
C MET A 48 -9.80 2.69 13.02
N GLY A 49 -8.73 2.25 12.39
CA GLY A 49 -8.40 0.84 12.25
C GLY A 49 -7.48 0.35 13.35
N GLN A 50 -6.96 -0.85 13.13
CA GLN A 50 -6.05 -1.54 14.04
C GLN A 50 -4.63 -1.62 13.44
N VAL A 51 -4.30 -0.71 12.52
CA VAL A 51 -3.03 -0.74 11.78
C VAL A 51 -1.83 -0.62 12.71
N ASP A 52 -1.95 0.21 13.75
CA ASP A 52 -0.89 0.38 14.74
C ASP A 52 -0.62 -0.93 15.51
N ALA A 53 -1.66 -1.70 15.84
CA ALA A 53 -1.50 -3.00 16.48
C ALA A 53 -0.76 -4.00 15.57
N LEU A 54 -1.05 -3.97 14.26
CA LEU A 54 -0.31 -4.78 13.28
C LEU A 54 1.15 -4.35 13.20
N ALA A 55 1.38 -3.05 13.13
CA ALA A 55 2.73 -2.48 13.07
C ALA A 55 3.57 -2.91 14.28
N GLU A 56 3.00 -2.81 15.48
CA GLU A 56 3.65 -3.26 16.70
C GLU A 56 3.96 -4.77 16.65
N LYS A 57 2.98 -5.58 16.27
CA LYS A 57 3.14 -7.03 16.13
C LYS A 57 4.25 -7.42 15.18
N LEU A 58 4.39 -6.70 14.06
CA LEU A 58 5.35 -7.01 13.01
C LEU A 58 6.65 -6.20 13.09
N ASN A 59 6.81 -5.38 14.12
CA ASN A 59 7.92 -4.43 14.25
C ASN A 59 8.09 -3.59 12.97
N ALA A 60 6.97 -3.10 12.45
CA ALA A 60 6.91 -2.27 11.25
C ALA A 60 6.51 -0.84 11.60
N GLN A 61 6.74 0.09 10.68
CA GLN A 61 6.28 1.47 10.84
C GLN A 61 5.09 1.76 9.92
N VAL A 62 4.18 2.60 10.38
CA VAL A 62 3.03 3.07 9.61
C VAL A 62 3.34 4.45 9.05
N ILE A 63 3.11 4.61 7.75
CA ILE A 63 3.24 5.90 7.06
C ILE A 63 1.87 6.22 6.47
N PRO A 64 1.07 7.09 7.10
CA PRO A 64 -0.24 7.46 6.57
C PRO A 64 -0.10 8.15 5.22
N ALA A 65 -0.93 7.77 4.26
CA ALA A 65 -0.94 8.37 2.93
C ALA A 65 -2.26 8.15 2.21
N ASP A 66 -2.62 9.11 1.37
CA ASP A 66 -3.69 8.96 0.39
C ASP A 66 -3.07 8.43 -0.92
N ALA A 67 -3.43 7.21 -1.30
CA ALA A 67 -2.88 6.58 -2.50
C ALA A 67 -3.31 7.24 -3.82
N THR A 68 -4.28 8.16 -3.78
CA THR A 68 -4.65 8.97 -4.96
C THR A 68 -3.73 10.19 -5.13
N SER A 69 -2.93 10.51 -4.13
CA SER A 69 -1.96 11.61 -4.15
C SER A 69 -0.56 11.10 -4.54
N VAL A 70 -0.06 11.54 -5.68
CA VAL A 70 1.30 11.20 -6.11
C VAL A 70 2.34 11.69 -5.10
N GLU A 71 2.14 12.88 -4.55
CA GLU A 71 3.04 13.45 -3.53
C GLU A 71 3.10 12.57 -2.28
N ASP A 72 1.94 12.11 -1.80
CA ASP A 72 1.88 11.19 -0.65
C ASP A 72 2.59 9.88 -0.96
N LEU A 73 2.39 9.33 -2.15
CA LEU A 73 3.07 8.09 -2.58
C LEU A 73 4.59 8.28 -2.64
N GLU A 74 5.06 9.38 -3.19
CA GLU A 74 6.50 9.70 -3.22
C GLU A 74 7.08 9.75 -1.80
N THR A 75 6.34 10.34 -0.86
CA THR A 75 6.73 10.41 0.55
C THR A 75 6.80 9.01 1.18
N VAL A 76 5.81 8.16 0.94
CA VAL A 76 5.79 6.78 1.46
C VAL A 76 6.99 6.00 0.95
N PHE A 77 7.28 6.07 -0.35
CA PHE A 77 8.41 5.35 -0.93
C PHE A 77 9.74 5.88 -0.37
N ALA A 78 9.93 7.19 -0.32
CA ALA A 78 11.16 7.79 0.21
C ALA A 78 11.40 7.40 1.67
N LYS A 79 10.39 7.52 2.52
CA LYS A 79 10.47 7.13 3.92
C LYS A 79 10.69 5.63 4.10
N SER A 80 10.04 4.80 3.28
CA SER A 80 10.22 3.34 3.34
C SER A 80 11.65 2.92 2.98
N VAL A 81 12.23 3.54 1.96
CA VAL A 81 13.63 3.31 1.60
C VAL A 81 14.55 3.66 2.77
N GLU A 82 14.32 4.79 3.42
CA GLU A 82 15.10 5.23 4.59
C GLU A 82 14.94 4.28 5.77
N ILE A 83 13.69 3.96 6.14
CA ILE A 83 13.36 3.10 7.29
C ILE A 83 13.90 1.68 7.08
N LEU A 84 13.71 1.12 5.89
CA LEU A 84 14.09 -0.26 5.59
C LEU A 84 15.56 -0.42 5.16
N GLY A 85 16.25 0.70 4.94
CA GLY A 85 17.68 0.69 4.67
C GLY A 85 18.08 0.28 3.25
N GLY A 86 17.20 0.47 2.28
CA GLY A 86 17.52 0.17 0.88
C GLY A 86 16.30 0.13 -0.03
N LYS A 87 16.53 -0.31 -1.26
CA LYS A 87 15.50 -0.35 -2.29
C LYS A 87 14.30 -1.21 -1.89
N ILE A 88 13.14 -0.84 -2.37
CA ILE A 88 11.90 -1.60 -2.20
C ILE A 88 11.85 -2.70 -3.26
N ASP A 89 11.63 -3.93 -2.82
CA ASP A 89 11.56 -5.10 -3.69
C ASP A 89 10.14 -5.42 -4.13
N PHE A 90 9.15 -5.13 -3.29
CA PHE A 90 7.74 -5.38 -3.62
C PHE A 90 6.80 -4.37 -2.98
N VAL A 91 5.65 -4.19 -3.60
CA VAL A 91 4.57 -3.34 -3.09
C VAL A 91 3.25 -4.10 -3.23
N LEU A 92 2.46 -4.13 -2.17
CA LEU A 92 1.09 -4.63 -2.22
C LEU A 92 0.13 -3.45 -2.30
N HIS A 93 -0.66 -3.41 -3.35
CA HIS A 93 -1.81 -2.51 -3.49
C HIS A 93 -3.09 -3.29 -3.19
N SER A 94 -3.61 -3.14 -1.99
CA SER A 94 -4.88 -3.78 -1.57
C SER A 94 -5.87 -2.70 -1.17
N ILE A 95 -6.22 -1.85 -2.13
CA ILE A 95 -7.06 -0.68 -1.95
C ILE A 95 -8.25 -0.76 -2.87
N GLY A 96 -9.43 -0.58 -2.32
CA GLY A 96 -10.65 -0.48 -3.10
C GLY A 96 -11.73 0.21 -2.29
N MET A 97 -12.47 1.09 -2.94
CA MET A 97 -13.61 1.76 -2.35
C MET A 97 -14.61 2.16 -3.43
N SER A 98 -15.88 1.99 -3.14
CA SER A 98 -16.96 2.51 -4.00
C SER A 98 -17.95 3.33 -3.16
N PRO A 99 -17.96 4.66 -3.31
CA PRO A 99 -18.97 5.50 -2.64
C PRO A 99 -20.40 5.14 -3.03
N ASN A 100 -20.65 4.75 -4.29
CA ASN A 100 -21.97 4.30 -4.73
C ASN A 100 -22.44 3.10 -3.92
N VAL A 101 -21.59 2.08 -3.75
CA VAL A 101 -21.91 0.89 -2.95
C VAL A 101 -22.14 1.25 -1.48
N ARG A 102 -21.31 2.10 -0.91
CA ARG A 102 -21.46 2.54 0.48
C ARG A 102 -22.77 3.27 0.71
N LYS A 103 -23.23 4.03 -0.28
CA LYS A 103 -24.52 4.74 -0.24
C LYS A 103 -25.70 3.86 -0.73
N LYS A 104 -25.46 2.58 -0.97
CA LYS A 104 -26.48 1.60 -1.41
C LYS A 104 -27.19 2.02 -2.70
N ARG A 105 -26.49 2.71 -3.61
CA ARG A 105 -27.01 3.06 -4.92
C ARG A 105 -27.01 1.82 -5.83
N THR A 106 -28.04 1.70 -6.65
CA THR A 106 -28.14 0.59 -7.60
C THR A 106 -27.38 0.89 -8.90
N TYR A 107 -27.18 -0.13 -9.72
CA TYR A 107 -26.44 0.01 -10.99
C TYR A 107 -27.11 1.01 -11.94
N ASP A 108 -28.43 1.05 -11.95
CA ASP A 108 -29.23 1.95 -12.78
C ASP A 108 -29.37 3.36 -12.19
N ASP A 109 -28.84 3.59 -10.97
CA ASP A 109 -28.87 4.87 -10.27
C ASP A 109 -27.46 5.28 -9.81
N LEU A 110 -26.45 5.03 -10.64
CA LEU A 110 -25.07 5.41 -10.33
C LEU A 110 -24.88 6.93 -10.38
N ASP A 111 -24.17 7.46 -9.39
CA ASP A 111 -23.60 8.77 -9.45
C ASP A 111 -22.24 8.70 -10.14
N TYR A 112 -22.06 9.40 -11.24
CA TYR A 112 -20.81 9.33 -12.03
C TYR A 112 -19.61 9.97 -11.32
N GLY A 113 -19.83 11.02 -10.53
CA GLY A 113 -18.76 11.59 -9.71
C GLY A 113 -18.22 10.58 -8.68
N MET A 114 -19.12 9.78 -8.09
CA MET A 114 -18.73 8.69 -7.20
C MET A 114 -18.08 7.53 -7.95
N LEU A 115 -18.48 7.28 -9.20
CA LEU A 115 -17.83 6.28 -10.05
C LEU A 115 -16.40 6.70 -10.39
N GLU A 116 -16.19 7.96 -10.73
CA GLU A 116 -14.85 8.51 -10.96
C GLU A 116 -13.95 8.35 -9.73
N LYS A 117 -14.48 8.63 -8.53
CA LYS A 117 -13.76 8.38 -7.27
C LYS A 117 -13.44 6.91 -7.07
N THR A 118 -14.37 6.03 -7.40
CA THR A 118 -14.13 4.57 -7.33
C THR A 118 -12.96 4.17 -8.20
N LEU A 119 -12.91 4.65 -9.43
CA LEU A 119 -11.83 4.37 -10.37
C LEU A 119 -10.50 4.98 -9.91
N ASP A 120 -10.51 6.19 -9.41
CA ASP A 120 -9.30 6.86 -8.92
C ASP A 120 -8.71 6.12 -7.72
N ILE A 121 -9.52 5.81 -6.72
CA ILE A 121 -9.07 5.14 -5.49
C ILE A 121 -8.68 3.68 -5.74
N SER A 122 -9.44 2.96 -6.57
CA SER A 122 -9.31 1.49 -6.69
C SER A 122 -8.42 1.05 -7.85
N ALA A 123 -8.32 1.83 -8.93
CA ALA A 123 -7.61 1.45 -10.14
C ALA A 123 -6.49 2.43 -10.50
N ILE A 124 -6.78 3.71 -10.61
CA ILE A 124 -5.80 4.72 -11.03
C ILE A 124 -4.70 4.87 -9.99
N SER A 125 -5.01 4.76 -8.71
CA SER A 125 -4.01 4.78 -7.63
C SER A 125 -2.94 3.70 -7.80
N PHE A 126 -3.32 2.53 -8.31
CA PHE A 126 -2.36 1.46 -8.63
C PHE A 126 -1.36 1.91 -9.70
N HIS A 127 -1.83 2.56 -10.75
CA HIS A 127 -0.96 3.07 -11.81
C HIS A 127 -0.05 4.20 -11.31
N LYS A 128 -0.60 5.13 -10.50
CA LYS A 128 0.19 6.17 -9.85
C LYS A 128 1.31 5.55 -9.00
N MET A 129 0.99 4.54 -8.22
CA MET A 129 1.95 3.81 -7.39
C MET A 129 3.04 3.14 -8.23
N LEU A 130 2.67 2.54 -9.35
CA LEU A 130 3.61 1.93 -10.29
C LEU A 130 4.59 2.97 -10.88
N GLN A 131 4.09 4.14 -11.25
CA GLN A 131 4.94 5.23 -11.75
C GLN A 131 5.92 5.73 -10.68
N VAL A 132 5.46 5.89 -9.44
CA VAL A 132 6.31 6.31 -8.32
C VAL A 132 7.38 5.24 -8.03
N ALA A 133 6.98 3.98 -8.00
CA ALA A 133 7.91 2.86 -7.81
C ALA A 133 8.99 2.83 -8.91
N LYS A 134 8.59 2.97 -10.15
CA LYS A 134 9.52 3.03 -11.29
C LYS A 134 10.50 4.19 -11.18
N LYS A 135 10.03 5.36 -10.79
CA LYS A 135 10.87 6.54 -10.60
C LYS A 135 11.90 6.32 -9.48
N GLN A 136 11.51 5.71 -8.37
CA GLN A 136 12.42 5.35 -7.29
C GLN A 136 13.47 4.33 -7.73
N LEU A 137 13.07 3.33 -8.51
CA LEU A 137 13.98 2.34 -9.07
C LEU A 137 14.97 2.98 -10.05
N SER A 138 14.55 3.95 -10.87
CA SER A 138 15.43 4.66 -11.80
C SER A 138 16.44 5.54 -11.10
N LEU A 139 16.19 5.99 -9.88
CA LEU A 139 17.16 6.72 -9.07
C LEU A 139 18.24 5.80 -8.50
N ILE A 140 17.95 4.51 -8.38
CA ILE A 140 18.84 3.48 -7.84
C ILE A 140 19.53 2.72 -8.98
N HIS A 141 18.84 2.46 -10.08
CA HIS A 141 19.37 1.84 -11.29
C HIS A 141 19.53 2.87 -12.40
N ILE A 142 20.73 3.35 -12.53
CA ILE A 142 21.11 4.21 -13.63
C ILE A 142 21.27 3.33 -14.86
N SER A 143 20.38 3.49 -15.80
CA SER A 143 20.42 2.88 -17.11
C SER A 143 20.39 1.36 -17.16
N GLU A 144 19.21 0.83 -17.33
CA GLU A 144 19.08 -0.40 -18.05
C GLU A 144 18.98 -0.07 -19.54
N PRO A 145 19.96 -0.43 -20.34
CA PRO A 145 19.76 -0.42 -21.77
C PRO A 145 18.69 -1.46 -22.07
N THR A 146 17.63 -1.00 -22.59
CA THR A 146 16.57 -1.87 -23.08
C THR A 146 17.13 -2.84 -24.11
#